data_02f60daf58b4b514ad7f81eb724d6dc0
#
_entry.id   02f60daf58b4b514ad7f81eb724d6dc0
#
_cell.length_a   1.000
_cell.length_b   1.000
_cell.length_c   1.000
_cell.angle_alpha   90.00
_cell.angle_beta   90.00
_cell.angle_gamma   90.00
#
_symmetry.space_group_name_H-M   'P 1'
#
loop_
_entity.id
_entity.type
_entity.pdbx_description
1 polymer ?
#
loop_
_entity_poly.entity_id
_entity_poly.type
_entity_poly.pdbx_seq_one_letter_code
_entity_poly.pdbx_strand_id
1 'polypeptide(L)'
;GLEFRRGLFRSRKLAAIRMVVCGAPAYCEQAGTPRTVDELSQHQCLGYTLSDVNSSTRWSFGQKGEKSVPVSGPLCANNGDVLREAAVAGAGIVYQPAFVVSHELQSGSLRALTLDYAPLVGPNLHAVYAPGISTPLKVRAMIDYLAECYGPVPPWEQDLSFCKE
;
A
#
# COMPACT_ATOMS: atom_id res chain seq x y z
N GLY A 1 -5.90 17.81 4.26
CA GLY A 1 -6.66 16.91 5.09
C GLY A 1 -8.14 17.21 4.97
N LEU A 2 -8.95 16.23 4.54
CA LEU A 2 -10.40 16.30 4.66
C LEU A 2 -10.73 16.16 6.15
N GLU A 3 -10.98 17.27 6.83
CA GLU A 3 -11.66 17.26 8.11
C GLU A 3 -13.09 16.72 7.90
N PHE A 4 -13.28 15.43 8.11
CA PHE A 4 -14.61 14.86 8.24
C PHE A 4 -15.24 15.48 9.49
N ARG A 5 -16.17 16.42 9.31
CA ARG A 5 -16.97 16.98 10.41
C ARG A 5 -17.63 15.80 11.13
N ARG A 6 -17.22 15.56 12.37
CA ARG A 6 -17.81 14.53 13.25
C ARG A 6 -19.33 14.76 13.28
N GLY A 7 -20.08 13.78 12.77
CA GLY A 7 -21.56 13.80 12.76
C GLY A 7 -22.21 13.80 11.39
N LEU A 8 -21.49 14.07 10.28
CA LEU A 8 -22.08 14.10 8.93
C LEU A 8 -21.98 12.77 8.16
N PHE A 9 -21.17 11.82 8.61
CA PHE A 9 -20.99 10.53 7.94
C PHE A 9 -20.85 9.39 8.96
N ARG A 10 -21.36 8.21 8.59
CA ARG A 10 -21.06 6.96 9.24
C ARG A 10 -20.03 6.22 8.42
N SER A 11 -19.20 5.42 9.07
CA SER A 11 -18.22 4.57 8.40
C SER A 11 -18.24 3.16 8.98
N ARG A 12 -18.05 2.17 8.11
CA ARG A 12 -17.80 0.78 8.49
C ARG A 12 -16.47 0.35 7.88
N LYS A 13 -15.57 -0.14 8.72
CA LYS A 13 -14.32 -0.73 8.24
C LYS A 13 -14.65 -1.99 7.43
N LEU A 14 -14.07 -2.10 6.24
CA LEU A 14 -14.20 -3.25 5.34
C LEU A 14 -12.96 -4.14 5.39
N ALA A 15 -11.75 -3.53 5.32
CA ALA A 15 -10.50 -4.25 5.34
C ALA A 15 -9.36 -3.41 5.94
N ALA A 16 -8.33 -4.06 6.43
CA ALA A 16 -7.02 -3.45 6.62
C ALA A 16 -6.25 -3.46 5.30
N ILE A 17 -5.43 -2.45 5.05
CA ILE A 17 -4.57 -2.38 3.88
C ILE A 17 -3.13 -2.53 4.35
N ARG A 18 -2.43 -3.52 3.82
CA ARG A 18 -1.00 -3.70 4.05
C ARG A 18 -0.21 -2.90 3.03
N MET A 19 0.89 -2.33 3.49
CA MET A 19 1.88 -1.69 2.63
C MET A 19 2.99 -2.68 2.30
N VAL A 20 3.50 -2.64 1.08
CA VAL A 20 4.55 -3.54 0.59
C VAL A 20 5.63 -2.74 -0.12
N VAL A 21 6.89 -3.04 0.21
CA VAL A 21 8.03 -2.58 -0.57
C VAL A 21 8.37 -3.69 -1.57
N CYS A 22 8.43 -3.37 -2.85
CA CYS A 22 8.73 -4.37 -3.87
C CYS A 22 9.48 -3.77 -5.06
N GLY A 23 10.14 -4.65 -5.82
CA GLY A 23 10.87 -4.31 -7.03
C GLY A 23 10.91 -5.49 -8.00
N ALA A 24 11.20 -5.22 -9.28
CA ALA A 24 11.36 -6.27 -10.26
C ALA A 24 12.60 -7.14 -9.96
N PRO A 25 12.55 -8.48 -10.18
CA PRO A 25 13.73 -9.34 -10.06
C PRO A 25 14.94 -8.81 -10.82
N ALA A 26 14.75 -8.39 -12.05
CA ALA A 26 15.83 -7.87 -12.89
C ALA A 26 16.48 -6.61 -12.30
N TYR A 27 15.70 -5.71 -11.69
CA TYR A 27 16.25 -4.56 -10.97
C TYR A 27 17.12 -5.02 -9.79
N CYS A 28 16.62 -5.94 -8.98
CA CYS A 28 17.33 -6.46 -7.80
C CYS A 28 18.61 -7.22 -8.18
N GLU A 29 18.63 -7.89 -9.32
CA GLU A 29 19.84 -8.58 -9.85
C GLU A 29 20.92 -7.59 -10.24
N GLN A 30 20.56 -6.44 -10.82
CA GLN A 30 21.49 -5.41 -11.22
C GLN A 30 21.97 -4.50 -10.09
N ALA A 31 21.03 -4.03 -9.26
CA ALA A 31 21.29 -3.02 -8.24
C ALA A 31 21.53 -3.60 -6.85
N GLY A 32 21.37 -4.91 -6.68
CA GLY A 32 21.34 -5.57 -5.38
C GLY A 32 19.94 -5.56 -4.76
N THR A 33 19.73 -6.42 -3.79
CA THR A 33 18.48 -6.50 -3.02
C THR A 33 18.70 -5.86 -1.65
N PRO A 34 18.05 -4.73 -1.33
CA PRO A 34 18.21 -4.09 -0.03
C PRO A 34 17.64 -4.99 1.08
N ARG A 35 18.34 -5.03 2.22
CA ARG A 35 17.95 -5.78 3.42
C ARG A 35 17.64 -4.87 4.59
N THR A 36 18.06 -3.63 4.53
CA THR A 36 17.81 -2.63 5.56
C THR A 36 17.09 -1.42 4.97
N VAL A 37 16.36 -0.70 5.81
CA VAL A 37 15.69 0.53 5.42
C VAL A 37 16.72 1.58 4.95
N ASP A 38 17.87 1.65 5.58
CA ASP A 38 18.91 2.63 5.23
C ASP A 38 19.49 2.42 3.83
N GLU A 39 19.57 1.15 3.37
CA GLU A 39 20.04 0.82 2.02
C GLU A 39 19.14 1.38 0.92
N LEU A 40 17.86 1.63 1.20
CA LEU A 40 16.94 2.24 0.23
C LEU A 40 17.41 3.62 -0.27
N SER A 41 18.20 4.34 0.52
CA SER A 41 18.79 5.61 0.12
C SER A 41 19.78 5.49 -1.06
N GLN A 42 20.27 4.28 -1.32
CA GLN A 42 21.20 3.98 -2.40
C GLN A 42 20.51 3.34 -3.62
N HIS A 43 19.21 3.10 -3.52
CA HIS A 43 18.39 2.52 -4.58
C HIS A 43 17.53 3.56 -5.30
N GLN A 44 17.13 3.24 -6.53
CA GLN A 44 16.12 4.01 -7.24
C GLN A 44 14.76 3.72 -6.62
N CYS A 45 14.17 4.71 -5.96
CA CYS A 45 12.87 4.60 -5.30
C CYS A 45 11.84 5.46 -6.03
N LEU A 46 10.76 4.84 -6.49
CA LEU A 46 9.71 5.50 -7.26
C LEU A 46 8.70 6.15 -6.31
N GLY A 47 8.59 7.47 -6.37
CA GLY A 47 7.92 8.28 -5.36
C GLY A 47 6.42 8.48 -5.60
N TYR A 48 5.60 8.31 -4.56
CA TYR A 48 4.18 8.65 -4.61
C TYR A 48 3.95 10.06 -4.05
N THR A 49 3.31 10.94 -4.84
CA THR A 49 3.26 12.38 -4.53
C THR A 49 2.07 12.80 -3.64
N LEU A 50 1.07 11.92 -3.44
CA LEU A 50 -0.13 12.23 -2.64
C LEU A 50 -0.06 11.71 -1.20
N SER A 51 1.09 11.23 -0.73
CA SER A 51 1.27 10.75 0.63
C SER A 51 2.25 11.63 1.38
N ASP A 52 1.86 12.08 2.56
CA ASP A 52 2.74 12.83 3.48
C ASP A 52 3.68 11.88 4.26
N VAL A 53 3.31 10.61 4.39
CA VAL A 53 4.03 9.62 5.21
C VAL A 53 5.05 8.85 4.39
N ASN A 54 4.67 8.45 3.17
CA ASN A 54 5.53 7.80 2.18
C ASN A 54 5.58 8.67 0.93
N SER A 55 6.22 9.82 1.09
CA SER A 55 6.31 10.84 0.05
C SER A 55 7.29 10.43 -1.07
N SER A 56 7.39 11.28 -2.08
CA SER A 56 8.37 11.11 -3.15
C SER A 56 9.82 11.25 -2.70
N THR A 57 10.07 11.76 -1.50
CA THR A 57 11.43 12.05 -1.00
C THR A 57 11.79 11.37 0.32
N ARG A 58 10.80 10.74 0.99
CA ARG A 58 11.01 10.09 2.29
C ARG A 58 10.02 8.98 2.51
N TRP A 59 10.53 7.82 2.95
CA TRP A 59 9.72 6.68 3.36
C TRP A 59 9.88 6.40 4.83
N SER A 60 8.79 6.00 5.48
CA SER A 60 8.73 5.68 6.90
C SER A 60 8.34 4.22 7.11
N PHE A 61 8.91 3.61 8.14
CA PHE A 61 8.78 2.18 8.46
C PHE A 61 8.54 2.01 9.97
N GLY A 62 8.10 0.81 10.35
CA GLY A 62 7.71 0.49 11.71
C GLY A 62 6.25 0.82 11.99
N GLN A 63 5.69 0.33 13.08
CA GLN A 63 4.26 0.48 13.37
C GLN A 63 3.82 1.94 13.53
N LYS A 64 4.72 2.81 13.99
CA LYS A 64 4.47 4.23 14.24
C LYS A 64 5.36 5.16 13.40
N GLY A 65 6.06 4.62 12.40
CA GLY A 65 6.98 5.39 11.59
C GLY A 65 8.30 5.74 12.31
N GLU A 66 8.77 4.85 13.19
CA GLU A 66 9.96 5.06 14.04
C GLU A 66 11.24 5.20 13.23
N LYS A 67 11.28 4.53 12.08
CA LYS A 67 12.41 4.58 11.15
C LYS A 67 12.00 5.30 9.88
N SER A 68 12.79 6.26 9.44
CA SER A 68 12.55 6.93 8.15
C SER A 68 13.86 7.09 7.38
N VAL A 69 13.75 7.02 6.06
CA VAL A 69 14.88 7.12 5.15
C VAL A 69 14.57 8.11 4.02
N PRO A 70 15.54 8.97 3.65
CA PRO A 70 15.42 9.77 2.44
C PRO A 70 15.51 8.84 1.22
N VAL A 71 14.65 9.05 0.24
CA VAL A 71 14.61 8.29 -1.00
C VAL A 71 14.61 9.21 -2.20
N SER A 72 15.10 8.70 -3.32
CA SER A 72 15.09 9.40 -4.60
C SER A 72 15.02 8.39 -5.73
N GLY A 73 14.56 8.83 -6.89
CA GLY A 73 14.47 7.95 -8.05
C GLY A 73 14.04 8.71 -9.32
N PRO A 74 14.00 8.01 -10.45
CA PRO A 74 13.79 8.62 -11.77
C PRO A 74 12.33 9.05 -12.00
N LEU A 75 11.38 8.60 -11.17
CA LEU A 75 9.96 8.86 -11.39
C LEU A 75 9.23 9.15 -10.07
N CYS A 76 8.40 10.18 -10.11
CA CYS A 76 7.40 10.48 -9.10
C CYS A 76 6.04 10.63 -9.79
N ALA A 77 4.99 10.04 -9.22
CA ALA A 77 3.64 10.12 -9.77
C ALA A 77 2.58 10.17 -8.64
N ASN A 78 1.41 10.68 -9.00
CA ASN A 78 0.22 10.67 -8.14
C ASN A 78 -0.71 9.47 -8.43
N ASN A 79 -0.25 8.51 -9.21
CA ASN A 79 -0.98 7.30 -9.58
C ASN A 79 -0.12 6.07 -9.27
N GLY A 80 -0.65 5.17 -8.43
CA GLY A 80 0.03 3.94 -8.02
C GLY A 80 0.24 2.95 -9.16
N ASP A 81 -0.67 2.89 -10.14
CA ASP A 81 -0.56 2.00 -11.30
C ASP A 81 0.62 2.39 -12.19
N VAL A 82 0.83 3.70 -12.39
CA VAL A 82 2.00 4.20 -13.15
C VAL A 82 3.31 3.79 -12.47
N LEU A 83 3.40 3.92 -11.15
CA LEU A 83 4.58 3.51 -10.38
C LEU A 83 4.78 1.99 -10.42
N ARG A 84 3.69 1.21 -10.35
CA ARG A 84 3.74 -0.25 -10.48
C ARG A 84 4.31 -0.66 -11.84
N GLU A 85 3.78 -0.11 -12.94
CA GLU A 85 4.26 -0.42 -14.30
C GLU A 85 5.75 -0.04 -14.47
N ALA A 86 6.16 1.11 -13.94
CA ALA A 86 7.56 1.51 -13.95
C ALA A 86 8.45 0.54 -13.14
N ALA A 87 7.97 0.06 -11.99
CA ALA A 87 8.69 -0.92 -11.19
C ALA A 87 8.82 -2.27 -11.91
N VAL A 88 7.75 -2.74 -12.56
CA VAL A 88 7.76 -3.97 -13.39
C VAL A 88 8.77 -3.84 -14.53
N ALA A 89 8.87 -2.65 -15.14
CA ALA A 89 9.87 -2.35 -16.17
C ALA A 89 11.30 -2.22 -15.62
N GLY A 90 11.51 -2.38 -14.31
CA GLY A 90 12.84 -2.33 -13.69
C GLY A 90 13.36 -0.93 -13.38
N ALA A 91 12.52 0.09 -13.37
CA ALA A 91 12.94 1.47 -13.08
C ALA A 91 13.34 1.71 -11.61
N GLY A 92 12.94 0.81 -10.69
CA GLY A 92 13.28 0.94 -9.29
C GLY A 92 12.33 0.19 -8.34
N ILE A 93 12.40 0.57 -7.08
CA ILE A 93 11.61 0.02 -5.97
C ILE A 93 10.39 0.90 -5.73
N VAL A 94 9.24 0.28 -5.43
CA VAL A 94 8.02 0.96 -5.03
C VAL A 94 7.62 0.59 -3.61
N TYR A 95 6.94 1.50 -2.93
CA TYR A 95 6.30 1.30 -1.63
C TYR A 95 4.82 1.57 -1.77
N GLN A 96 4.04 0.51 -1.97
CA GLN A 96 2.64 0.60 -2.39
C GLN A 96 1.71 -0.25 -1.50
N PRO A 97 0.41 0.07 -1.47
CA PRO A 97 -0.59 -0.83 -0.91
C PRO A 97 -0.59 -2.18 -1.63
N ALA A 98 -0.77 -3.27 -0.88
CA ALA A 98 -0.77 -4.62 -1.43
C ALA A 98 -1.77 -4.81 -2.58
N PHE A 99 -2.94 -4.18 -2.52
CA PHE A 99 -3.96 -4.29 -3.57
C PHE A 99 -3.53 -3.68 -4.93
N VAL A 100 -2.54 -2.77 -4.93
CA VAL A 100 -2.00 -2.18 -6.16
C VAL A 100 -1.05 -3.14 -6.88
N VAL A 101 -0.31 -3.95 -6.12
CA VAL A 101 0.80 -4.79 -6.61
C VAL A 101 0.57 -6.29 -6.45
N SER A 102 -0.62 -6.71 -6.00
CA SER A 102 -0.91 -8.11 -5.68
C SER A 102 -0.74 -9.05 -6.87
N HIS A 103 -1.22 -8.65 -8.04
CA HIS A 103 -1.11 -9.44 -9.27
C HIS A 103 0.36 -9.65 -9.68
N GLU A 104 1.18 -8.61 -9.60
CA GLU A 104 2.59 -8.63 -9.95
C GLU A 104 3.42 -9.45 -8.94
N LEU A 105 3.02 -9.43 -7.67
CA LEU A 105 3.62 -10.28 -6.64
C LEU A 105 3.27 -11.76 -6.84
N GLN A 106 2.02 -12.07 -7.22
CA GLN A 106 1.58 -13.42 -7.53
C GLN A 106 2.25 -13.97 -8.79
N SER A 107 2.36 -13.17 -9.84
CA SER A 107 3.02 -13.55 -11.10
C SER A 107 4.55 -13.61 -11.00
N GLY A 108 5.13 -13.01 -9.95
CA GLY A 108 6.57 -12.91 -9.76
C GLY A 108 7.25 -11.81 -10.60
N SER A 109 6.49 -10.97 -11.30
CA SER A 109 7.02 -9.79 -12.00
C SER A 109 7.51 -8.71 -11.05
N LEU A 110 6.97 -8.67 -9.83
CA LEU A 110 7.54 -7.98 -8.68
C LEU A 110 7.83 -8.98 -7.56
N ARG A 111 8.84 -8.68 -6.72
CA ARG A 111 9.15 -9.40 -5.48
C ARG A 111 9.05 -8.47 -4.30
N ALA A 112 8.39 -8.92 -3.24
CA ALA A 112 8.39 -8.23 -1.97
C ALA A 112 9.81 -8.24 -1.37
N LEU A 113 10.22 -7.11 -0.82
CA LEU A 113 11.51 -6.92 -0.19
C LEU A 113 11.32 -6.94 1.33
N THR A 114 11.99 -7.89 1.99
CA THR A 114 11.99 -7.98 3.46
C THR A 114 13.14 -7.14 3.99
N LEU A 115 12.81 -6.11 4.76
CA LEU A 115 13.76 -5.19 5.38
C LEU A 115 13.84 -5.43 6.89
N ASP A 116 14.80 -4.80 7.54
CA ASP A 116 14.99 -4.84 9.00
C ASP A 116 13.85 -4.15 9.79
N TYR A 117 13.05 -3.29 9.16
CA TYR A 117 11.81 -2.73 9.71
C TYR A 117 10.63 -3.10 8.82
N ALA A 118 9.52 -3.48 9.46
CA ALA A 118 8.28 -3.74 8.76
C ALA A 118 7.75 -2.47 8.07
N PRO A 119 7.04 -2.60 6.94
CA PRO A 119 6.27 -1.50 6.37
C PRO A 119 5.32 -0.88 7.39
N LEU A 120 5.01 0.40 7.24
CA LEU A 120 3.97 1.06 8.02
C LEU A 120 2.64 0.31 7.94
N VAL A 121 1.91 0.32 9.03
CA VAL A 121 0.50 -0.09 9.00
C VAL A 121 -0.25 0.85 8.06
N GLY A 122 -0.77 0.31 6.98
CA GLY A 122 -1.53 1.06 5.98
C GLY A 122 -2.86 1.58 6.52
N PRO A 123 -3.53 2.45 5.78
CA PRO A 123 -4.87 2.91 6.12
C PRO A 123 -5.85 1.74 6.08
N ASN A 124 -6.99 1.89 6.76
CA ASN A 124 -8.09 0.94 6.60
C ASN A 124 -9.00 1.37 5.44
N LEU A 125 -9.53 0.39 4.73
CA LEU A 125 -10.60 0.59 3.77
C LEU A 125 -11.93 0.71 4.53
N HIS A 126 -12.67 1.77 4.26
CA HIS A 126 -13.95 2.04 4.89
C HIS A 126 -15.05 2.29 3.86
N ALA A 127 -16.23 1.73 4.09
CA ALA A 127 -17.46 2.23 3.47
C ALA A 127 -17.92 3.45 4.25
N VAL A 128 -18.10 4.58 3.54
CA VAL A 128 -18.58 5.84 4.14
C VAL A 128 -19.94 6.17 3.56
N TYR A 129 -20.92 6.49 4.40
CA TYR A 129 -22.29 6.78 3.98
C TYR A 129 -22.93 7.86 4.85
N ALA A 130 -23.90 8.57 4.27
CA ALA A 130 -24.63 9.62 4.97
C ALA A 130 -25.48 9.03 6.10
N PRO A 131 -25.46 9.62 7.31
CA PRO A 131 -26.39 9.25 8.38
C PRO A 131 -27.79 9.72 7.98
N GLY A 132 -28.77 8.83 8.07
CA GLY A 132 -30.20 9.16 7.96
C GLY A 132 -30.92 8.79 9.24
N ILE A 133 -32.20 9.17 9.36
CA ILE A 133 -33.09 8.71 10.44
C ILE A 133 -33.14 7.17 10.45
N SER A 134 -33.06 6.57 9.24
CA SER A 134 -32.74 5.15 9.05
C SER A 134 -31.85 4.99 7.83
N THR A 135 -30.78 4.18 7.92
CA THR A 135 -30.00 3.81 6.74
C THR A 135 -30.87 2.98 5.81
N PRO A 136 -31.07 3.38 4.54
CA PRO A 136 -31.89 2.63 3.59
C PRO A 136 -31.44 1.16 3.51
N LEU A 137 -32.39 0.24 3.39
CA LEU A 137 -32.11 -1.21 3.36
C LEU A 137 -31.09 -1.58 2.27
N LYS A 138 -31.19 -0.97 1.10
CA LYS A 138 -30.25 -1.16 -0.03
C LYS A 138 -28.81 -0.75 0.29
N VAL A 139 -28.63 0.34 1.06
CA VAL A 139 -27.30 0.81 1.49
C VAL A 139 -26.72 -0.17 2.51
N ARG A 140 -27.53 -0.64 3.46
CA ARG A 140 -27.09 -1.64 4.44
C ARG A 140 -26.71 -2.95 3.77
N ALA A 141 -27.57 -3.46 2.87
CA ALA A 141 -27.30 -4.68 2.12
C ALA A 141 -25.99 -4.58 1.30
N MET A 142 -25.73 -3.44 0.65
CA MET A 142 -24.48 -3.22 -0.08
C MET A 142 -23.26 -3.23 0.86
N ILE A 143 -23.35 -2.56 2.01
CA ILE A 143 -22.25 -2.53 2.99
C ILE A 143 -21.98 -3.92 3.55
N ASP A 144 -23.01 -4.69 3.85
CA ASP A 144 -22.90 -6.05 4.35
C ASP A 144 -22.26 -6.96 3.29
N TYR A 145 -22.72 -6.87 2.05
CA TYR A 145 -22.12 -7.57 0.92
C TYR A 145 -20.63 -7.23 0.73
N LEU A 146 -20.27 -5.95 0.73
CA LEU A 146 -18.86 -5.55 0.64
C LEU A 146 -18.04 -6.09 1.82
N ALA A 147 -18.57 -6.07 3.03
CA ALA A 147 -17.88 -6.61 4.19
C ALA A 147 -17.66 -8.12 4.09
N GLU A 148 -18.59 -8.87 3.49
CA GLU A 148 -18.44 -10.29 3.19
C GLU A 148 -17.40 -10.54 2.08
N CYS A 149 -17.42 -9.72 1.01
CA CYS A 149 -16.47 -9.84 -0.10
C CYS A 149 -15.02 -9.64 0.34
N TYR A 150 -14.76 -8.70 1.25
CA TYR A 150 -13.41 -8.44 1.73
C TYR A 150 -12.99 -9.36 2.87
N GLY A 151 -13.93 -9.87 3.66
CA GLY A 151 -13.70 -10.86 4.70
C GLY A 151 -12.59 -10.49 5.70
N PRO A 152 -12.14 -11.46 6.52
CA PRO A 152 -11.01 -11.24 7.43
C PRO A 152 -9.67 -11.13 6.69
N VAL A 153 -9.53 -11.79 5.52
CA VAL A 153 -8.36 -11.70 4.63
C VAL A 153 -8.86 -11.19 3.28
N PRO A 154 -8.50 -9.98 2.89
CA PRO A 154 -8.94 -9.40 1.63
C PRO A 154 -8.49 -10.23 0.41
N PRO A 155 -9.24 -10.23 -0.72
CA PRO A 155 -8.91 -11.02 -1.91
C PRO A 155 -7.49 -10.81 -2.44
N TRP A 156 -6.97 -9.60 -2.34
CA TRP A 156 -5.61 -9.26 -2.79
C TRP A 156 -4.48 -9.77 -1.87
N GLU A 157 -4.81 -10.35 -0.70
CA GLU A 157 -3.83 -10.93 0.24
C GLU A 157 -3.95 -12.46 0.35
N GLN A 158 -4.99 -13.09 -0.22
CA GLN A 158 -5.28 -14.51 -0.01
C GLN A 158 -4.15 -15.46 -0.46
N ASP A 159 -3.46 -15.12 -1.54
CA ASP A 159 -2.41 -15.95 -2.15
C ASP A 159 -0.99 -15.38 -1.94
N LEU A 160 -0.84 -14.34 -1.12
CA LEU A 160 0.47 -13.75 -0.87
C LEU A 160 1.16 -14.43 0.32
N SER A 161 2.23 -15.18 0.05
CA SER A 161 2.96 -15.99 1.06
C SER A 161 3.59 -15.15 2.18
N PHE A 162 3.95 -13.90 1.89
CA PHE A 162 4.52 -12.98 2.87
C PHE A 162 3.47 -12.33 3.81
N CYS A 163 2.19 -12.57 3.58
CA CYS A 163 1.10 -12.12 4.44
C CYS A 163 0.77 -13.12 5.55
N LYS A 164 1.49 -14.24 5.66
CA LYS A 164 1.18 -15.35 6.58
C LYS A 164 1.96 -15.33 7.89
N GLU A 165 2.57 -14.20 8.28
CA GLU A 165 3.20 -14.02 9.59
C GLU A 165 2.38 -13.11 10.50
#